data_01ec1735d7b03e696ff15fa0de14c2a7
#
_entry.id   01ec1735d7b03e696ff15fa0de14c2a7
#
_cell.length_a   1.000
_cell.length_b   1.000
_cell.length_c   1.000
_cell.angle_alpha   90.00
_cell.angle_beta   90.00
_cell.angle_gamma   90.00
#
_symmetry.space_group_name_H-M   'P 1'
#
loop_
_entity.id
_entity.type
_entity.pdbx_description
1 polymer ?
#
loop_
_entity_poly.entity_id
_entity_poly.type
_entity_poly.pdbx_seq_one_letter_code
_entity_poly.pdbx_strand_id
1 'polypeptide(L)'
;MGQKVNPVGMRIGIIRDWESKWFAGKDYADLLHEDIKVREYIEKRLKEASVSKVEIERAANRVNVTIHTAKPGMVIGKGGSEVESLRKSLNELTGKRVHINIMEVKKPDLDATLVAENIARQLENRVSFRRVQKQAIQRAMRAGAQGIRTMVSGRLGGADIARSEQYSEGTVPLHTLRADIDYGTAEADTTYGKLGVKVWIYRGEVLPTKKQDVEGGK
;
A
#
# COMPACT_ATOMS: atom_id res chain seq x y z
N MET A 1 -24.35 11.64 -5.58
CA MET A 1 -23.08 11.82 -4.82
C MET A 1 -21.92 11.84 -5.80
N GLY A 2 -21.02 12.81 -5.69
CA GLY A 2 -19.88 12.92 -6.61
C GLY A 2 -18.83 11.81 -6.43
N GLN A 3 -18.07 11.57 -7.50
CA GLN A 3 -16.92 10.69 -7.48
C GLN A 3 -15.84 11.22 -6.53
N LYS A 4 -15.21 10.35 -5.72
CA LYS A 4 -14.13 10.73 -4.82
C LYS A 4 -12.78 10.37 -5.42
N VAL A 5 -11.87 11.32 -5.41
CA VAL A 5 -10.48 11.13 -5.88
C VAL A 5 -9.70 10.28 -4.88
N ASN A 6 -8.71 9.50 -5.38
CA ASN A 6 -7.79 8.77 -4.55
C ASN A 6 -6.96 9.75 -3.68
N PRO A 7 -6.97 9.62 -2.34
CA PRO A 7 -6.27 10.55 -1.45
C PRO A 7 -4.76 10.59 -1.67
N VAL A 8 -4.14 9.46 -2.04
CA VAL A 8 -2.70 9.37 -2.34
C VAL A 8 -2.39 10.15 -3.60
N GLY A 9 -3.14 9.91 -4.70
CA GLY A 9 -2.95 10.61 -5.96
C GLY A 9 -3.13 12.13 -5.85
N MET A 10 -4.07 12.58 -5.00
CA MET A 10 -4.31 14.02 -4.76
C MET A 10 -3.14 14.72 -4.07
N ARG A 11 -2.27 13.97 -3.37
CA ARG A 11 -1.15 14.49 -2.57
C ARG A 11 0.23 14.27 -3.20
N ILE A 12 0.28 13.67 -4.39
CA ILE A 12 1.52 13.50 -5.16
C ILE A 12 2.05 14.89 -5.55
N GLY A 13 3.34 15.11 -5.33
CA GLY A 13 4.00 16.39 -5.58
C GLY A 13 3.81 17.45 -4.47
N ILE A 14 3.01 17.17 -3.42
CA ILE A 14 2.81 18.05 -2.26
C ILE A 14 3.49 17.45 -1.03
N ILE A 15 3.01 16.28 -0.55
CA ILE A 15 3.56 15.59 0.61
C ILE A 15 4.02 14.16 0.29
N ARG A 16 3.65 13.63 -0.86
CA ARG A 16 4.04 12.29 -1.32
C ARG A 16 4.73 12.37 -2.65
N ASP A 17 5.63 11.44 -2.87
CA ASP A 17 6.34 11.23 -4.14
C ASP A 17 5.77 10.02 -4.89
N TRP A 18 6.19 9.86 -6.15
CA TRP A 18 5.83 8.73 -6.99
C TRP A 18 6.46 7.43 -6.49
N GLU A 19 5.77 6.32 -6.66
CA GLU A 19 6.31 4.99 -6.36
C GLU A 19 7.26 4.49 -7.46
N SER A 20 7.04 4.92 -8.70
CA SER A 20 7.96 4.67 -9.80
C SER A 20 8.74 5.94 -10.12
N LYS A 21 10.07 5.92 -9.85
CA LYS A 21 10.97 7.07 -9.97
C LYS A 21 11.86 6.90 -11.19
N TRP A 22 11.33 7.21 -12.36
CA TRP A 22 12.06 7.20 -13.63
C TRP A 22 11.39 8.11 -14.65
N PHE A 23 12.16 8.47 -15.67
CA PHE A 23 11.70 9.26 -16.80
C PHE A 23 12.01 8.53 -18.09
N ALA A 24 11.07 8.53 -19.04
CA ALA A 24 11.24 7.96 -20.37
C ALA A 24 10.55 8.81 -21.43
N GLY A 25 11.05 8.75 -22.66
CA GLY A 25 10.44 9.40 -23.82
C GLY A 25 9.54 8.43 -24.59
N LYS A 26 10.05 7.93 -25.73
CA LYS A 26 9.28 7.04 -26.64
C LYS A 26 8.98 5.67 -26.03
N ASP A 27 9.84 5.17 -25.18
CA ASP A 27 9.76 3.82 -24.57
C ASP A 27 8.91 3.79 -23.29
N TYR A 28 8.15 4.86 -23.02
CA TYR A 28 7.35 4.99 -21.78
C TYR A 28 6.34 3.84 -21.62
N ALA A 29 5.63 3.48 -22.69
CA ALA A 29 4.61 2.44 -22.64
C ALA A 29 5.19 1.08 -22.27
N ASP A 30 6.32 0.70 -22.88
CA ASP A 30 6.97 -0.59 -22.65
C ASP A 30 7.51 -0.69 -21.21
N LEU A 31 8.14 0.39 -20.71
CA LEU A 31 8.65 0.45 -19.35
C LEU A 31 7.52 0.42 -18.29
N LEU A 32 6.40 1.07 -18.59
CA LEU A 32 5.23 1.03 -17.71
C LEU A 32 4.63 -0.38 -17.63
N HIS A 33 4.49 -1.06 -18.77
CA HIS A 33 4.02 -2.45 -18.78
C HIS A 33 4.97 -3.40 -18.06
N GLU A 34 6.26 -3.17 -18.17
CA GLU A 34 7.27 -3.92 -17.43
C GLU A 34 7.11 -3.71 -15.91
N ASP A 35 6.91 -2.45 -15.44
CA ASP A 35 6.68 -2.15 -14.03
C ASP A 35 5.40 -2.82 -13.49
N ILE A 36 4.31 -2.80 -14.26
CA ILE A 36 3.06 -3.45 -13.88
C ILE A 36 3.29 -4.96 -13.67
N LYS A 37 3.96 -5.63 -14.63
CA LYS A 37 4.28 -7.06 -14.53
C LYS A 37 5.15 -7.38 -13.32
N VAL A 38 6.14 -6.52 -13.02
CA VAL A 38 7.01 -6.67 -11.86
C VAL A 38 6.19 -6.57 -10.56
N ARG A 39 5.31 -5.57 -10.43
CA ARG A 39 4.44 -5.40 -9.25
C ARG A 39 3.51 -6.59 -9.06
N GLU A 40 2.80 -7.01 -10.10
CA GLU A 40 1.91 -8.17 -10.05
C GLU A 40 2.64 -9.47 -9.67
N TYR A 41 3.85 -9.66 -10.19
CA TYR A 41 4.66 -10.82 -9.87
C TYR A 41 5.06 -10.84 -8.39
N ILE A 42 5.51 -9.68 -7.88
CA ILE A 42 5.90 -9.52 -6.46
C ILE A 42 4.70 -9.75 -5.55
N GLU A 43 3.55 -9.13 -5.83
CA GLU A 43 2.33 -9.27 -5.05
C GLU A 43 1.84 -10.73 -5.00
N LYS A 44 1.83 -11.42 -6.13
CA LYS A 44 1.42 -12.82 -6.20
C LYS A 44 2.34 -13.74 -5.40
N ARG A 45 3.67 -13.54 -5.53
CA ARG A 45 4.66 -14.40 -4.87
C ARG A 45 4.79 -14.12 -3.38
N LEU A 46 4.65 -12.87 -2.98
CA LEU A 46 4.84 -12.43 -1.60
C LEU A 46 3.52 -12.15 -0.85
N LYS A 47 2.42 -12.74 -1.27
CA LYS A 47 1.08 -12.54 -0.66
C LYS A 47 1.08 -12.78 0.86
N GLU A 48 1.88 -13.72 1.36
CA GLU A 48 1.98 -14.03 2.80
C GLU A 48 2.91 -13.08 3.58
N ALA A 49 3.81 -12.41 2.87
CA ALA A 49 4.79 -11.50 3.48
C ALA A 49 4.21 -10.15 3.86
N SER A 50 2.95 -9.86 3.50
CA SER A 50 2.27 -8.59 3.79
C SER A 50 3.07 -7.39 3.24
N VAL A 51 3.08 -7.27 1.92
CA VAL A 51 3.76 -6.19 1.20
C VAL A 51 2.89 -4.94 1.24
N SER A 52 3.46 -3.82 1.69
CA SER A 52 2.76 -2.53 1.76
C SER A 52 2.79 -1.80 0.42
N LYS A 53 3.99 -1.59 -0.13
CA LYS A 53 4.21 -0.93 -1.41
C LYS A 53 5.50 -1.41 -2.05
N VAL A 54 5.59 -1.24 -3.37
CA VAL A 54 6.78 -1.54 -4.17
C VAL A 54 7.21 -0.26 -4.88
N GLU A 55 8.39 0.25 -4.55
CA GLU A 55 9.00 1.38 -5.23
C GLU A 55 9.97 0.88 -6.30
N ILE A 56 9.93 1.48 -7.49
CA ILE A 56 10.76 1.09 -8.63
C ILE A 56 11.55 2.29 -9.11
N GLU A 57 12.87 2.18 -9.10
CA GLU A 57 13.78 3.17 -9.66
C GLU A 57 14.50 2.57 -10.86
N ARG A 58 14.54 3.27 -11.97
CA ARG A 58 15.23 2.82 -13.18
C ARG A 58 16.43 3.70 -13.48
N ALA A 59 17.55 3.06 -13.66
CA ALA A 59 18.73 3.60 -14.32
C ALA A 59 18.93 2.88 -15.67
N ALA A 60 19.81 3.35 -16.55
CA ALA A 60 19.95 2.85 -17.91
C ALA A 60 19.93 1.30 -18.02
N ASN A 61 20.75 0.60 -17.22
CA ASN A 61 20.86 -0.87 -17.25
C ASN A 61 20.54 -1.54 -15.90
N ARG A 62 19.97 -0.81 -14.96
CA ARG A 62 19.61 -1.31 -13.62
C ARG A 62 18.19 -0.94 -13.27
N VAL A 63 17.53 -1.87 -12.60
CA VAL A 63 16.23 -1.63 -11.98
C VAL A 63 16.39 -1.89 -10.47
N ASN A 64 16.18 -0.86 -9.66
CA ASN A 64 16.17 -0.99 -8.20
C ASN A 64 14.72 -1.15 -7.77
N VAL A 65 14.41 -2.25 -7.12
CA VAL A 65 13.08 -2.54 -6.59
C VAL A 65 13.16 -2.51 -5.08
N THR A 66 12.50 -1.57 -4.44
CA THR A 66 12.42 -1.48 -2.99
C THR A 66 11.06 -2.00 -2.52
N ILE A 67 11.06 -3.09 -1.76
CA ILE A 67 9.87 -3.75 -1.26
C ILE A 67 9.68 -3.36 0.21
N HIS A 68 8.56 -2.69 0.51
CA HIS A 68 8.16 -2.38 1.88
C HIS A 68 7.27 -3.49 2.41
N THR A 69 7.69 -4.17 3.47
CA THR A 69 6.98 -5.31 4.04
C THR A 69 6.94 -5.27 5.56
N ALA A 70 5.88 -5.83 6.14
CA ALA A 70 5.79 -6.02 7.59
C ALA A 70 6.57 -7.25 8.08
N LYS A 71 6.91 -8.20 7.17
CA LYS A 71 7.59 -9.44 7.53
C LYS A 71 8.82 -9.67 6.65
N PRO A 72 9.90 -8.91 6.84
CA PRO A 72 11.09 -8.98 5.99
C PRO A 72 11.72 -10.37 5.98
N GLY A 73 11.66 -11.12 7.09
CA GLY A 73 12.20 -12.47 7.17
C GLY A 73 11.58 -13.46 6.18
N MET A 74 10.30 -13.30 5.84
CA MET A 74 9.65 -14.16 4.84
C MET A 74 10.09 -13.83 3.41
N VAL A 75 10.40 -12.57 3.15
CA VAL A 75 10.91 -12.13 1.83
C VAL A 75 12.35 -12.56 1.63
N ILE A 76 13.15 -12.48 2.70
CA ILE A 76 14.59 -12.86 2.65
C ILE A 76 14.73 -14.38 2.52
N GLY A 77 13.92 -15.14 3.28
CA GLY A 77 14.02 -16.58 3.35
C GLY A 77 15.25 -17.09 4.11
N LYS A 78 15.40 -18.40 4.17
CA LYS A 78 16.56 -19.03 4.84
C LYS A 78 17.84 -18.77 4.05
N GLY A 79 18.80 -18.05 4.67
CA GLY A 79 20.07 -17.72 4.03
C GLY A 79 19.97 -16.85 2.77
N GLY A 80 18.85 -16.14 2.57
CA GLY A 80 18.66 -15.29 1.38
C GLY A 80 18.19 -16.01 0.13
N SER A 81 17.81 -17.28 0.22
CA SER A 81 17.41 -18.11 -0.92
C SER A 81 16.19 -17.56 -1.68
N GLU A 82 15.20 -17.03 -0.94
CA GLU A 82 13.97 -16.50 -1.56
C GLU A 82 14.22 -15.20 -2.34
N VAL A 83 15.04 -14.29 -1.80
CA VAL A 83 15.43 -13.05 -2.49
C VAL A 83 16.24 -13.37 -3.75
N GLU A 84 17.19 -14.32 -3.67
CA GLU A 84 17.96 -14.74 -4.82
C GLU A 84 17.07 -15.34 -5.93
N SER A 85 16.12 -16.19 -5.57
CA SER A 85 15.15 -16.78 -6.47
C SER A 85 14.25 -15.69 -7.09
N LEU A 86 13.76 -14.76 -6.27
CA LEU A 86 12.97 -13.61 -6.72
C LEU A 86 13.77 -12.73 -7.70
N ARG A 87 15.02 -12.44 -7.38
CA ARG A 87 15.92 -11.65 -8.24
C ARG A 87 16.13 -12.31 -9.61
N LYS A 88 16.36 -13.62 -9.64
CA LYS A 88 16.51 -14.36 -10.90
C LYS A 88 15.26 -14.26 -11.76
N SER A 89 14.10 -14.52 -11.19
CA SER A 89 12.83 -14.42 -11.93
C SER A 89 12.55 -13.00 -12.44
N LEU A 90 12.85 -11.96 -11.64
CA LEU A 90 12.70 -10.57 -12.07
C LEU A 90 13.71 -10.17 -13.17
N ASN A 91 14.96 -10.69 -13.12
CA ASN A 91 15.92 -10.49 -14.19
C ASN A 91 15.45 -11.12 -15.52
N GLU A 92 14.83 -12.30 -15.46
CA GLU A 92 14.26 -12.98 -16.65
C GLU A 92 13.07 -12.20 -17.23
N LEU A 93 12.21 -11.64 -16.35
CA LEU A 93 11.06 -10.83 -16.77
C LEU A 93 11.45 -9.51 -17.42
N THR A 94 12.46 -8.84 -16.86
CA THR A 94 12.86 -7.49 -17.32
C THR A 94 14.01 -7.47 -18.32
N GLY A 95 14.74 -8.58 -18.45
CA GLY A 95 15.97 -8.62 -19.27
C GLY A 95 17.10 -7.70 -18.77
N LYS A 96 16.96 -7.11 -17.57
CA LYS A 96 17.89 -6.16 -16.96
C LYS A 96 18.37 -6.66 -15.60
N ARG A 97 19.43 -6.05 -15.08
CA ARG A 97 19.90 -6.35 -13.72
C ARG A 97 18.96 -5.72 -12.71
N VAL A 98 18.24 -6.55 -11.94
CA VAL A 98 17.39 -6.12 -10.87
C VAL A 98 18.14 -6.21 -9.54
N HIS A 99 18.08 -5.12 -8.77
CA HIS A 99 18.54 -5.06 -7.39
C HIS A 99 17.32 -4.93 -6.48
N ILE A 100 17.25 -5.79 -5.44
CA ILE A 100 16.12 -5.81 -4.52
C ILE A 100 16.57 -5.27 -3.17
N ASN A 101 15.90 -4.22 -2.72
CA ASN A 101 16.04 -3.68 -1.37
C ASN A 101 14.79 -4.04 -0.56
N ILE A 102 14.97 -4.44 0.68
CA ILE A 102 13.86 -4.79 1.57
C ILE A 102 13.84 -3.79 2.71
N MET A 103 12.70 -3.11 2.85
CA MET A 103 12.46 -2.14 3.91
C MET A 103 11.36 -2.65 4.84
N GLU A 104 11.66 -2.65 6.13
CA GLU A 104 10.68 -3.05 7.15
C GLU A 104 9.70 -1.94 7.48
N VAL A 105 8.41 -2.26 7.48
CA VAL A 105 7.34 -1.38 7.98
C VAL A 105 7.20 -1.58 9.49
N LYS A 106 7.78 -0.66 10.27
CA LYS A 106 7.81 -0.75 11.74
C LYS A 106 6.44 -0.73 12.40
N LYS A 107 5.44 -0.05 11.79
CA LYS A 107 4.08 0.09 12.32
C LYS A 107 3.05 -0.36 11.29
N PRO A 108 2.80 -1.66 11.13
CA PRO A 108 1.88 -2.18 10.11
C PRO A 108 0.42 -1.72 10.32
N ASP A 109 0.01 -1.46 11.56
CA ASP A 109 -1.35 -0.96 11.87
C ASP A 109 -1.59 0.50 11.44
N LEU A 110 -0.54 1.24 11.04
CA LEU A 110 -0.63 2.58 10.45
C LEU A 110 -0.51 2.59 8.92
N ASP A 111 -0.41 1.42 8.31
CA ASP A 111 -0.36 1.25 6.86
C ASP A 111 -1.72 0.80 6.34
N ALA A 112 -2.32 1.61 5.48
CA ALA A 112 -3.68 1.36 5.03
C ALA A 112 -3.81 0.10 4.17
N THR A 113 -2.79 -0.22 3.36
CA THR A 113 -2.78 -1.43 2.52
C THR A 113 -2.74 -2.68 3.38
N LEU A 114 -1.83 -2.72 4.37
CA LEU A 114 -1.69 -3.87 5.27
C LEU A 114 -2.94 -4.09 6.14
N VAL A 115 -3.56 -3.00 6.60
CA VAL A 115 -4.81 -3.07 7.36
C VAL A 115 -5.95 -3.56 6.47
N ALA A 116 -6.05 -3.11 5.22
CA ALA A 116 -7.06 -3.58 4.27
C ALA A 116 -6.91 -5.08 3.96
N GLU A 117 -5.69 -5.55 3.71
CA GLU A 117 -5.41 -6.97 3.51
C GLU A 117 -5.74 -7.83 4.73
N ASN A 118 -5.43 -7.33 5.93
CA ASN A 118 -5.76 -8.04 7.17
C ASN A 118 -7.28 -8.17 7.35
N ILE A 119 -8.04 -7.10 7.05
CA ILE A 119 -9.51 -7.14 7.04
C ILE A 119 -10.01 -8.16 6.02
N ALA A 120 -9.50 -8.11 4.77
CA ALA A 120 -9.88 -9.02 3.70
C ALA A 120 -9.65 -10.50 4.09
N ARG A 121 -8.47 -10.83 4.60
CA ARG A 121 -8.12 -12.18 5.06
C ARG A 121 -9.03 -12.69 6.19
N GLN A 122 -9.41 -11.81 7.13
CA GLN A 122 -10.35 -12.20 8.19
C GLN A 122 -11.77 -12.42 7.66
N LEU A 123 -12.19 -11.65 6.64
CA LEU A 123 -13.48 -11.86 5.97
C LEU A 123 -13.53 -13.18 5.20
N GLU A 124 -12.44 -13.58 4.53
CA GLU A 124 -12.28 -14.89 3.89
C GLU A 124 -12.42 -16.02 4.91
N ASN A 125 -11.90 -15.82 6.13
CA ASN A 125 -12.04 -16.74 7.24
C ASN A 125 -13.43 -16.68 7.94
N ARG A 126 -14.42 -16.05 7.31
CA ARG A 126 -15.81 -15.95 7.77
C ARG A 126 -15.99 -15.24 9.13
N VAL A 127 -15.06 -14.37 9.50
CA VAL A 127 -15.22 -13.53 10.70
C VAL A 127 -16.26 -12.44 10.41
N SER A 128 -17.07 -12.08 11.40
CA SER A 128 -18.08 -11.01 11.25
C SER A 128 -17.43 -9.68 10.84
N PHE A 129 -17.88 -9.11 9.73
CA PHE A 129 -17.37 -7.86 9.15
C PHE A 129 -17.42 -6.69 10.13
N ARG A 130 -18.44 -6.64 11.02
CA ARG A 130 -18.56 -5.61 12.07
C ARG A 130 -17.44 -5.72 13.11
N ARG A 131 -17.15 -6.95 13.53
CA ARG A 131 -16.08 -7.23 14.51
C ARG A 131 -14.71 -6.89 13.94
N VAL A 132 -14.46 -7.32 12.70
CA VAL A 132 -13.17 -7.09 12.02
C VAL A 132 -12.89 -5.61 11.84
N GLN A 133 -13.86 -4.83 11.36
CA GLN A 133 -13.71 -3.39 11.17
C GLN A 133 -13.44 -2.67 12.50
N LYS A 134 -14.23 -2.95 13.55
CA LYS A 134 -14.02 -2.35 14.88
C LYS A 134 -12.65 -2.70 15.47
N GLN A 135 -12.20 -3.95 15.29
CA GLN A 135 -10.89 -4.39 15.78
C GLN A 135 -9.75 -3.69 15.03
N ALA A 136 -9.86 -3.54 13.69
CA ALA A 136 -8.89 -2.82 12.88
C ALA A 136 -8.79 -1.34 13.31
N ILE A 137 -9.93 -0.69 13.54
CA ILE A 137 -10.00 0.70 14.02
C ILE A 137 -9.29 0.83 15.36
N GLN A 138 -9.61 -0.01 16.35
CA GLN A 138 -8.97 0.03 17.66
C GLN A 138 -7.45 -0.15 17.59
N ARG A 139 -6.95 -1.07 16.72
CA ARG A 139 -5.52 -1.28 16.54
C ARG A 139 -4.83 -0.05 15.97
N ALA A 140 -5.40 0.54 14.92
CA ALA A 140 -4.83 1.73 14.30
C ALA A 140 -4.82 2.94 15.26
N MET A 141 -5.88 3.15 16.04
CA MET A 141 -5.94 4.21 17.04
C MET A 141 -4.90 4.00 18.15
N ARG A 142 -4.71 2.77 18.62
CA ARG A 142 -3.65 2.41 19.60
C ARG A 142 -2.24 2.61 19.02
N ALA A 143 -2.06 2.38 17.72
CA ALA A 143 -0.77 2.59 17.03
C ALA A 143 -0.44 4.08 16.86
N GLY A 144 -1.40 4.98 17.11
CA GLY A 144 -1.23 6.44 17.08
C GLY A 144 -1.81 7.12 15.84
N ALA A 145 -2.78 6.49 15.16
CA ALA A 145 -3.55 7.18 14.12
C ALA A 145 -4.40 8.30 14.73
N GLN A 146 -4.48 9.45 14.06
CA GLN A 146 -5.37 10.55 14.46
C GLN A 146 -6.81 10.34 13.96
N GLY A 147 -6.98 9.46 13.01
CA GLY A 147 -8.28 9.03 12.54
C GLY A 147 -8.17 7.89 11.54
N ILE A 148 -9.19 7.07 11.52
CA ILE A 148 -9.31 5.96 10.60
C ILE A 148 -10.76 5.84 10.11
N ARG A 149 -10.90 5.46 8.86
CA ARG A 149 -12.16 5.12 8.23
C ARG A 149 -11.99 3.80 7.48
N THR A 150 -12.87 2.86 7.74
CA THR A 150 -12.95 1.57 7.03
C THR A 150 -14.29 1.46 6.34
N MET A 151 -14.30 0.84 5.16
CA MET A 151 -15.52 0.57 4.38
C MET A 151 -15.41 -0.82 3.80
N VAL A 152 -16.44 -1.61 3.98
CA VAL A 152 -16.57 -2.94 3.36
C VAL A 152 -17.84 -2.94 2.52
N SER A 153 -17.75 -3.40 1.29
CA SER A 153 -18.83 -3.40 0.31
C SER A 153 -18.97 -4.77 -0.38
N GLY A 154 -20.20 -5.15 -0.68
CA GLY A 154 -20.55 -6.41 -1.32
C GLY A 154 -21.67 -7.15 -0.61
N ARG A 155 -21.78 -8.47 -0.78
CA ARG A 155 -22.76 -9.33 -0.12
C ARG A 155 -22.35 -9.64 1.31
N LEU A 156 -22.51 -8.67 2.19
CA LEU A 156 -22.06 -8.74 3.58
C LEU A 156 -22.81 -9.83 4.36
N GLY A 157 -22.06 -10.82 4.90
CA GLY A 157 -22.63 -11.95 5.61
C GLY A 157 -23.45 -12.90 4.75
N GLY A 158 -23.28 -12.87 3.41
CA GLY A 158 -24.02 -13.72 2.47
C GLY A 158 -25.40 -13.17 2.07
N ALA A 159 -25.70 -11.92 2.39
CA ALA A 159 -26.96 -11.28 2.00
C ALA A 159 -27.13 -11.25 0.49
N ASP A 160 -28.37 -11.43 -0.01
CA ASP A 160 -28.64 -11.43 -1.45
C ASP A 160 -28.41 -10.07 -2.09
N ILE A 161 -28.73 -9.00 -1.37
CA ILE A 161 -28.52 -7.63 -1.84
C ILE A 161 -27.20 -7.11 -1.30
N ALA A 162 -26.33 -6.68 -2.20
CA ALA A 162 -25.06 -6.06 -1.84
C ALA A 162 -25.28 -4.71 -1.16
N ARG A 163 -24.51 -4.43 -0.13
CA ARG A 163 -24.51 -3.15 0.58
C ARG A 163 -23.10 -2.75 0.99
N SER A 164 -22.95 -1.50 1.37
CA SER A 164 -21.71 -0.95 1.90
C SER A 164 -21.90 -0.52 3.33
N GLU A 165 -21.04 -0.97 4.22
CA GLU A 165 -21.00 -0.53 5.61
C GLU A 165 -19.65 0.11 5.92
N GLN A 166 -19.69 1.28 6.55
CA GLN A 166 -18.50 2.04 6.93
C GLN A 166 -18.51 2.35 8.42
N TYR A 167 -17.31 2.32 9.00
CA TYR A 167 -17.04 2.75 10.36
C TYR A 167 -15.89 3.73 10.34
N SER A 168 -15.93 4.74 11.21
CA SER A 168 -14.86 5.74 11.34
C SER A 168 -14.69 6.12 12.81
N GLU A 169 -13.44 6.42 13.18
CA GLU A 169 -13.06 6.97 14.47
C GLU A 169 -12.01 8.05 14.27
N GLY A 170 -12.11 9.14 15.04
CA GLY A 170 -11.28 10.32 14.84
C GLY A 170 -11.67 11.14 13.61
N THR A 171 -10.76 11.95 13.12
CA THR A 171 -10.96 12.84 11.95
C THR A 171 -10.19 12.32 10.74
N VAL A 172 -10.80 12.37 9.55
CA VAL A 172 -10.13 12.05 8.28
C VAL A 172 -10.37 13.18 7.29
N PRO A 173 -9.55 14.24 7.29
CA PRO A 173 -9.73 15.43 6.47
C PRO A 173 -9.30 15.20 5.03
N LEU A 174 -10.17 14.61 4.20
CA LEU A 174 -9.82 14.20 2.83
C LEU A 174 -9.47 15.38 1.91
N HIS A 175 -10.01 16.57 2.18
CA HIS A 175 -9.78 17.77 1.34
C HIS A 175 -8.54 18.58 1.76
N THR A 176 -7.98 18.34 2.94
CA THR A 176 -6.77 19.04 3.42
C THR A 176 -5.54 18.39 2.79
N LEU A 177 -4.85 19.12 1.90
CA LEU A 177 -3.70 18.60 1.14
C LEU A 177 -2.48 18.31 2.02
N ARG A 178 -2.28 19.09 3.09
CA ARG A 178 -1.19 18.90 4.05
C ARG A 178 -1.41 17.71 5.00
N ALA A 179 -2.62 17.13 5.03
CA ALA A 179 -2.91 15.97 5.86
C ALA A 179 -2.31 14.70 5.23
N ASP A 180 -1.48 13.97 5.98
CA ASP A 180 -0.95 12.67 5.55
C ASP A 180 -2.02 11.60 5.74
N ILE A 181 -2.72 11.31 4.64
CA ILE A 181 -3.74 10.27 4.60
C ILE A 181 -3.21 9.12 3.75
N ASP A 182 -3.11 7.98 4.38
CA ASP A 182 -2.81 6.73 3.70
C ASP A 182 -4.10 6.06 3.24
N TYR A 183 -4.05 5.38 2.09
CA TYR A 183 -5.20 4.75 1.47
C TYR A 183 -4.83 3.39 0.93
N GLY A 184 -5.57 2.37 1.34
CA GLY A 184 -5.39 1.01 0.86
C GLY A 184 -6.73 0.39 0.45
N THR A 185 -6.66 -0.48 -0.54
CA THR A 185 -7.78 -1.30 -1.01
C THR A 185 -7.37 -2.76 -1.01
N ALA A 186 -8.31 -3.63 -0.67
CA ALA A 186 -8.14 -5.07 -0.78
C ALA A 186 -9.44 -5.73 -1.20
N GLU A 187 -9.36 -6.90 -1.79
CA GLU A 187 -10.50 -7.75 -2.14
C GLU A 187 -10.44 -9.03 -1.31
N ALA A 188 -11.57 -9.42 -0.74
CA ALA A 188 -11.75 -10.70 -0.05
C ALA A 188 -12.57 -11.64 -0.90
N ASP A 189 -12.03 -12.80 -1.21
CA ASP A 189 -12.71 -13.84 -1.97
C ASP A 189 -13.56 -14.71 -1.03
N THR A 190 -14.88 -14.55 -1.09
CA THR A 190 -15.81 -15.32 -0.28
C THR A 190 -16.64 -16.28 -1.13
N THR A 191 -17.26 -17.27 -0.50
CA THR A 191 -18.15 -18.22 -1.18
C THR A 191 -19.36 -17.56 -1.86
N TYR A 192 -19.72 -16.33 -1.44
CA TYR A 192 -20.83 -15.56 -1.99
C TYR A 192 -20.40 -14.47 -2.99
N GLY A 193 -19.13 -14.42 -3.33
CA GLY A 193 -18.54 -13.44 -4.21
C GLY A 193 -17.47 -12.59 -3.54
N LYS A 194 -16.94 -11.61 -4.26
CA LYS A 194 -15.90 -10.71 -3.77
C LYS A 194 -16.46 -9.61 -2.88
N LEU A 195 -15.76 -9.33 -1.79
CA LEU A 195 -16.02 -8.17 -0.94
C LEU A 195 -14.88 -7.17 -1.14
N GLY A 196 -15.23 -5.92 -1.46
CA GLY A 196 -14.27 -4.83 -1.56
C GLY A 196 -14.04 -4.17 -0.20
N VAL A 197 -12.79 -4.04 0.20
CA VAL A 197 -12.36 -3.35 1.43
C VAL A 197 -11.64 -2.07 1.05
N LYS A 198 -11.98 -0.95 1.69
CA LYS A 198 -11.28 0.33 1.56
C LYS A 198 -10.94 0.87 2.93
N VAL A 199 -9.70 1.32 3.11
CA VAL A 199 -9.21 1.85 4.38
C VAL A 199 -8.53 3.20 4.14
N TRP A 200 -8.83 4.18 4.99
CA TRP A 200 -8.18 5.48 5.05
C TRP A 200 -7.62 5.67 6.46
N ILE A 201 -6.35 5.97 6.57
CA ILE A 201 -5.69 6.24 7.85
C ILE A 201 -5.07 7.62 7.82
N TYR A 202 -5.46 8.45 8.75
CA TYR A 202 -4.90 9.77 8.94
C TYR A 202 -3.80 9.73 10.00
N ARG A 203 -2.59 10.07 9.60
CA ARG A 203 -1.39 10.04 10.45
C ARG A 203 -1.08 11.38 11.10
N GLY A 204 -1.62 12.46 10.57
CA GLY A 204 -1.37 13.83 11.03
C GLY A 204 -1.09 14.80 9.89
N GLU A 205 -0.75 16.05 10.21
CA GLU A 205 -0.41 17.06 9.21
C GLU A 205 1.11 17.13 9.00
N VAL A 206 1.50 17.23 7.73
CA VAL A 206 2.88 17.52 7.32
C VAL A 206 2.98 18.99 7.00
N LEU A 207 3.62 19.74 7.90
CA LEU A 207 3.88 21.16 7.70
C LEU A 207 5.19 21.33 6.93
N PRO A 208 5.29 22.31 6.03
CA PRO A 208 6.54 22.62 5.36
C PRO A 208 7.58 23.02 6.39
N THR A 209 8.66 22.27 6.48
CA THR A 209 9.84 22.67 7.26
C THR A 209 10.39 23.94 6.61
N LYS A 210 10.48 25.03 7.34
CA LYS A 210 11.24 26.22 6.88
C LYS A 210 12.63 25.71 6.50
N LYS A 211 13.01 25.83 5.23
CA LYS A 211 14.41 25.73 4.85
C LYS A 211 15.13 26.77 5.70
N GLN A 212 15.98 26.34 6.62
CA GLN A 212 16.97 27.23 7.20
C GLN A 212 17.80 27.67 5.99
N ASP A 213 17.64 28.92 5.59
CA ASP A 213 18.56 29.55 4.68
C ASP A 213 19.92 29.44 5.37
N VAL A 214 20.74 28.51 4.89
CA VAL A 214 22.17 28.51 5.21
C VAL A 214 22.68 29.74 4.51
N GLU A 215 22.66 30.89 5.22
CA GLU A 215 23.40 32.06 4.84
C GLU A 215 24.84 31.64 4.65
N GLY A 216 25.28 31.70 3.40
CA GLY A 216 26.63 31.47 3.00
C GLY A 216 27.54 32.45 3.76
N GLY A 217 28.24 31.92 4.73
CA GLY A 217 29.42 32.57 5.26
C GLY A 217 30.45 32.74 4.16
N LYS A 218 30.94 33.92 4.01
CA LYS A 218 32.00 34.44 3.15
C LYS A 218 33.19 33.50 3.01
#